data_27468b54081df4ceb2b24cb0230265ce
#
_entry.id   27468b54081df4ceb2b24cb0230265ce
#
_cell.length_a   1.000
_cell.length_b   1.000
_cell.length_c   1.000
_cell.angle_alpha   90.00
_cell.angle_beta   90.00
_cell.angle_gamma   90.00
#
_symmetry.space_group_name_H-M   'P 1'
#
loop_
_entity.id
_entity.type
_entity.pdbx_description
1 polymer ?
#
loop_
_entity_poly.entity_id
_entity_poly.type
_entity_poly.pdbx_seq_one_letter_code
_entity_poly.pdbx_strand_id
1 'polypeptide(L)'
;MKTNNLKLITLSFFSFILLIGCSKEDKTVERNTGLLIQNSWKFERYGLDENNNGTIEDTENGMLDCEADDIFTFNANGTGVFAGGTIKCSIGEPATINFNWSFSNNGTELAVFAAPEKINKLDENILVVYYMDENSQGQPVKFIRTFKH
;
A
#
# COMPACT_ATOMS: atom_id res chain seq x y z
N MET A 1 -0.56 15.59 -80.90
CA MET A 1 -0.15 14.48 -79.98
C MET A 1 0.06 15.07 -78.57
N LYS A 2 -0.85 14.84 -77.64
CA LYS A 2 -0.75 15.31 -76.25
C LYS A 2 -0.61 14.04 -75.37
N THR A 3 0.50 13.84 -74.76
CA THR A 3 0.77 12.74 -73.81
C THR A 3 0.32 13.19 -72.39
N ASN A 4 -0.68 12.53 -71.84
CA ASN A 4 -1.11 12.73 -70.48
C ASN A 4 -0.24 11.91 -69.52
N ASN A 5 0.54 12.57 -68.68
CA ASN A 5 1.23 11.95 -67.58
C ASN A 5 0.32 11.76 -66.38
N LEU A 6 -0.13 10.53 -66.14
CA LEU A 6 -0.91 10.14 -64.95
C LEU A 6 0.10 9.95 -63.78
N LYS A 7 0.10 10.90 -62.86
CA LYS A 7 0.88 10.80 -61.61
C LYS A 7 0.11 9.88 -60.64
N LEU A 8 0.69 8.70 -60.42
CA LEU A 8 0.23 7.75 -59.42
C LEU A 8 0.67 8.26 -58.03
N ILE A 9 -0.31 8.72 -57.21
CA ILE A 9 -0.11 9.12 -55.84
C ILE A 9 -0.26 7.87 -54.98
N THR A 10 0.84 7.28 -54.56
CA THR A 10 0.87 6.20 -53.54
C THR A 10 0.64 6.81 -52.16
N LEU A 11 -0.57 6.63 -51.63
CA LEU A 11 -0.95 7.01 -50.28
C LEU A 11 -0.38 5.96 -49.32
N SER A 12 0.76 6.28 -48.72
CA SER A 12 1.38 5.44 -47.67
C SER A 12 0.59 5.58 -46.37
N PHE A 13 -0.23 4.58 -46.05
CA PHE A 13 -0.94 4.47 -44.77
C PHE A 13 0.02 4.07 -43.70
N PHE A 14 0.62 5.05 -42.97
CA PHE A 14 1.48 4.82 -41.82
C PHE A 14 0.59 4.41 -40.65
N SER A 15 0.41 3.09 -40.48
CA SER A 15 -0.32 2.52 -39.35
C SER A 15 0.50 2.73 -38.07
N PHE A 16 0.13 3.75 -37.30
CA PHE A 16 0.71 4.05 -35.99
C PHE A 16 0.17 3.02 -34.98
N ILE A 17 0.85 1.90 -34.83
CA ILE A 17 0.54 0.92 -33.78
C ILE A 17 0.94 1.54 -32.44
N LEU A 18 -0.03 2.08 -31.71
CA LEU A 18 0.13 2.45 -30.29
C LEU A 18 0.36 1.17 -29.50
N LEU A 19 1.61 0.84 -29.25
CA LEU A 19 2.00 -0.15 -28.24
C LEU A 19 1.64 0.44 -26.88
N ILE A 20 0.44 0.17 -26.38
CA ILE A 20 0.07 0.39 -24.98
C ILE A 20 0.86 -0.67 -24.19
N GLY A 21 2.09 -0.36 -23.90
CA GLY A 21 2.93 -1.16 -22.99
C GLY A 21 2.43 -0.93 -21.56
N CYS A 22 1.66 -1.89 -21.03
CA CYS A 22 1.42 -1.93 -19.59
C CYS A 22 2.77 -2.05 -18.89
N SER A 23 3.16 -1.04 -18.11
CA SER A 23 4.48 -1.02 -17.46
C SER A 23 4.52 -2.11 -16.38
N LYS A 24 5.71 -2.57 -16.03
CA LYS A 24 5.89 -3.55 -14.93
C LYS A 24 5.42 -2.96 -13.60
N GLU A 25 5.49 -1.66 -13.48
CA GLU A 25 5.05 -0.84 -12.34
C GLU A 25 3.54 -0.92 -12.13
N ASP A 26 2.76 -0.75 -13.21
CA ASP A 26 1.29 -0.84 -13.17
C ASP A 26 0.82 -2.21 -12.65
N LYS A 27 1.50 -3.29 -13.04
CA LYS A 27 1.18 -4.65 -12.58
C LYS A 27 1.45 -4.87 -11.10
N THR A 28 2.48 -4.24 -10.54
CA THR A 28 2.78 -4.34 -9.10
C THR A 28 1.72 -3.61 -8.29
N VAL A 29 1.35 -2.40 -8.69
CA VAL A 29 0.29 -1.62 -8.05
C VAL A 29 -1.06 -2.34 -8.13
N GLU A 30 -1.42 -2.87 -9.30
CA GLU A 30 -2.65 -3.64 -9.50
C GLU A 30 -2.72 -4.87 -8.59
N ARG A 31 -1.63 -5.68 -8.56
CA ARG A 31 -1.54 -6.86 -7.70
C ARG A 31 -1.67 -6.47 -6.22
N ASN A 32 -0.91 -5.48 -5.77
CA ASN A 32 -0.90 -5.05 -4.37
C ASN A 32 -2.24 -4.45 -3.97
N THR A 33 -2.91 -3.72 -4.87
CA THR A 33 -4.28 -3.25 -4.67
C THR A 33 -5.22 -4.42 -4.46
N GLY A 34 -5.18 -5.44 -5.34
CA GLY A 34 -6.01 -6.63 -5.22
C GLY A 34 -5.82 -7.34 -3.87
N LEU A 35 -4.57 -7.50 -3.41
CA LEU A 35 -4.28 -8.11 -2.10
C LEU A 35 -4.80 -7.26 -0.94
N LEU A 36 -4.61 -5.93 -1.02
CA LEU A 36 -4.97 -5.03 0.08
C LEU A 36 -6.48 -4.94 0.33
N ILE A 37 -7.28 -4.95 -0.76
CA ILE A 37 -8.74 -4.74 -0.69
C ILE A 37 -9.57 -6.03 -0.53
N GLN A 38 -8.95 -7.21 -0.65
CA GLN A 38 -9.72 -8.47 -0.67
C GLN A 38 -10.36 -8.81 0.67
N ASN A 39 -9.75 -8.37 1.77
CA ASN A 39 -10.21 -8.63 3.14
C ASN A 39 -9.94 -7.43 4.05
N SER A 40 -10.50 -7.49 5.26
CA SER A 40 -10.16 -6.52 6.31
C SER A 40 -8.91 -6.98 7.07
N TRP A 41 -8.18 -6.01 7.62
CA TRP A 41 -6.90 -6.21 8.28
C TRP A 41 -7.01 -5.85 9.76
N LYS A 42 -6.33 -6.59 10.64
CA LYS A 42 -6.17 -6.29 12.07
C LYS A 42 -4.72 -6.14 12.41
N PHE A 43 -4.39 -5.34 13.39
CA PHE A 43 -3.06 -5.35 13.96
C PHE A 43 -2.73 -6.74 14.52
N GLU A 44 -1.53 -7.20 14.23
CA GLU A 44 -0.94 -8.35 14.92
C GLU A 44 0.12 -7.88 15.91
N ARG A 45 1.01 -6.98 15.47
CA ARG A 45 2.09 -6.40 16.28
C ARG A 45 2.53 -5.08 15.68
N TYR A 46 3.06 -4.21 16.52
CA TYR A 46 3.85 -3.08 16.07
C TYR A 46 4.86 -2.64 17.14
N GLY A 47 5.94 -1.99 16.74
CA GLY A 47 6.95 -1.48 17.65
C GLY A 47 8.25 -1.11 16.94
N LEU A 48 9.26 -0.79 17.73
CA LEU A 48 10.63 -0.56 17.26
C LEU A 48 11.37 -1.90 17.17
N ASP A 49 11.95 -2.21 16.02
CA ASP A 49 12.82 -3.36 15.76
C ASP A 49 14.22 -3.06 16.35
N GLU A 50 14.34 -3.14 17.66
CA GLU A 50 15.55 -2.75 18.42
C GLU A 50 16.76 -3.63 18.07
N ASN A 51 16.52 -4.90 17.77
CA ASN A 51 17.57 -5.86 17.42
C ASN A 51 17.84 -5.95 15.92
N ASN A 52 17.09 -5.19 15.09
CA ASN A 52 17.20 -5.07 13.64
C ASN A 52 17.10 -6.42 12.90
N ASN A 53 16.24 -7.33 13.40
CA ASN A 53 15.99 -8.63 12.78
C ASN A 53 14.84 -8.62 11.76
N GLY A 54 14.12 -7.49 11.64
CA GLY A 54 13.02 -7.29 10.70
C GLY A 54 11.67 -7.80 11.18
N THR A 55 11.53 -8.16 12.45
CA THR A 55 10.30 -8.61 13.09
C THR A 55 10.12 -7.95 14.45
N ILE A 56 8.89 -7.86 14.94
CA ILE A 56 8.58 -7.38 16.29
C ILE A 56 8.40 -8.57 17.23
N GLU A 57 9.27 -8.69 18.19
CA GLU A 57 9.21 -9.71 19.24
C GLU A 57 8.28 -9.27 20.39
N ASP A 58 7.95 -10.18 21.31
CA ASP A 58 7.03 -9.87 22.41
C ASP A 58 7.53 -8.72 23.31
N THR A 59 8.86 -8.58 23.46
CA THR A 59 9.52 -7.52 24.24
C THR A 59 9.53 -6.15 23.55
N GLU A 60 9.32 -6.14 22.22
CA GLU A 60 9.30 -4.94 21.35
C GLU A 60 7.87 -4.52 21.01
N ASN A 61 6.88 -5.39 21.26
CA ASN A 61 5.50 -5.15 20.89
C ASN A 61 4.86 -4.08 21.78
N GLY A 62 4.53 -2.95 21.15
CA GLY A 62 3.86 -1.82 21.78
C GLY A 62 2.32 -1.84 21.68
N MET A 63 1.75 -2.89 21.07
CA MET A 63 0.32 -2.99 20.87
C MET A 63 -0.45 -3.09 22.18
N LEU A 64 -1.51 -2.29 22.31
CA LEU A 64 -2.40 -2.32 23.48
C LEU A 64 -3.51 -3.36 23.26
N ASP A 65 -4.00 -3.94 24.34
CA ASP A 65 -5.11 -4.91 24.31
C ASP A 65 -6.37 -4.35 23.62
N CYS A 66 -6.61 -3.04 23.76
CA CYS A 66 -7.75 -2.36 23.15
C CYS A 66 -7.63 -2.18 21.63
N GLU A 67 -6.47 -2.43 21.04
CA GLU A 67 -6.24 -2.31 19.60
C GLU A 67 -6.33 -3.68 18.90
N ALA A 68 -6.40 -4.76 19.67
CA ALA A 68 -6.34 -6.13 19.13
C ALA A 68 -7.57 -6.52 18.29
N ASP A 69 -8.72 -5.83 18.49
CA ASP A 69 -9.95 -6.05 17.72
C ASP A 69 -10.29 -4.90 16.74
N ASP A 70 -9.36 -3.94 16.57
CA ASP A 70 -9.46 -2.88 15.58
C ASP A 70 -9.33 -3.41 14.14
N ILE A 71 -10.15 -2.87 13.24
CA ILE A 71 -10.26 -3.35 11.86
C ILE A 71 -9.98 -2.22 10.87
N PHE A 72 -9.10 -2.49 9.92
CA PHE A 72 -8.83 -1.64 8.76
C PHE A 72 -9.46 -2.27 7.51
N THR A 73 -10.31 -1.54 6.82
CA THR A 73 -10.90 -1.95 5.54
C THR A 73 -10.47 -0.97 4.45
N PHE A 74 -9.91 -1.49 3.37
CA PHE A 74 -9.45 -0.71 2.22
C PHE A 74 -10.43 -0.89 1.06
N ASN A 75 -10.82 0.20 0.41
CA ASN A 75 -11.71 0.19 -0.75
C ASN A 75 -10.93 0.48 -2.04
N ALA A 76 -11.36 -0.09 -3.16
CA ALA A 76 -10.70 0.05 -4.47
C ALA A 76 -10.59 1.50 -4.98
N ASN A 77 -11.39 2.43 -4.45
CA ASN A 77 -11.38 3.84 -4.81
C ASN A 77 -10.35 4.69 -4.03
N GLY A 78 -9.44 4.06 -3.26
CA GLY A 78 -8.43 4.78 -2.47
C GLY A 78 -8.94 5.31 -1.13
N THR A 79 -10.15 4.94 -0.72
CA THR A 79 -10.67 5.23 0.63
C THR A 79 -10.59 4.01 1.51
N GLY A 80 -10.70 4.20 2.82
CA GLY A 80 -10.80 3.11 3.78
C GLY A 80 -11.54 3.52 5.04
N VAL A 81 -11.83 2.53 5.87
CA VAL A 81 -12.46 2.71 7.17
C VAL A 81 -11.63 2.00 8.22
N PHE A 82 -11.23 2.72 9.23
CA PHE A 82 -10.80 2.17 10.51
C PHE A 82 -12.03 2.02 11.39
N ALA A 83 -12.29 0.84 11.87
CA ALA A 83 -13.35 0.56 12.84
C ALA A 83 -12.69 0.14 14.16
N GLY A 84 -12.79 0.98 15.17
CA GLY A 84 -12.34 0.65 16.51
C GLY A 84 -13.19 -0.48 17.09
N GLY A 85 -12.53 -1.42 17.75
CA GLY A 85 -13.11 -2.61 18.32
C GLY A 85 -14.12 -2.35 19.44
N THR A 86 -14.49 -3.41 20.13
CA THR A 86 -15.40 -3.33 21.30
C THR A 86 -14.72 -2.79 22.55
N ILE A 87 -13.41 -3.03 22.66
CA ILE A 87 -12.57 -2.51 23.75
C ILE A 87 -12.02 -1.17 23.31
N LYS A 88 -12.41 -0.08 23.99
CA LYS A 88 -11.96 1.28 23.65
C LYS A 88 -10.71 1.64 24.43
N CYS A 89 -9.70 2.21 23.74
CA CYS A 89 -8.47 2.69 24.35
C CYS A 89 -8.69 3.99 25.15
N SER A 90 -9.71 4.77 24.79
CA SER A 90 -10.05 6.01 25.50
C SER A 90 -11.55 6.31 25.51
N ILE A 91 -11.96 7.12 26.48
CA ILE A 91 -13.34 7.64 26.55
C ILE A 91 -13.56 8.61 25.38
N GLY A 92 -14.63 8.37 24.61
CA GLY A 92 -14.96 9.23 23.45
C GLY A 92 -14.23 8.88 22.17
N GLU A 93 -13.49 7.79 22.14
CA GLU A 93 -12.91 7.26 20.92
C GLU A 93 -14.01 6.99 19.88
N PRO A 94 -13.87 7.49 18.64
CA PRO A 94 -14.86 7.30 17.60
C PRO A 94 -14.96 5.82 17.22
N ALA A 95 -16.17 5.35 16.96
CA ALA A 95 -16.39 3.97 16.53
C ALA A 95 -15.76 3.67 15.16
N THR A 96 -15.69 4.70 14.29
CA THR A 96 -15.10 4.59 12.97
C THR A 96 -14.37 5.87 12.56
N ILE A 97 -13.30 5.73 11.76
CA ILE A 97 -12.57 6.84 11.15
C ILE A 97 -12.41 6.52 9.66
N ASN A 98 -12.84 7.44 8.79
CA ASN A 98 -12.57 7.31 7.37
C ASN A 98 -11.15 7.80 7.07
N PHE A 99 -10.45 7.11 6.16
CA PHE A 99 -9.13 7.50 5.72
C PHE A 99 -8.99 7.39 4.19
N ASN A 100 -7.94 8.01 3.68
CA ASN A 100 -7.49 7.80 2.30
C ASN A 100 -6.21 6.98 2.31
N TRP A 101 -6.01 6.20 1.25
CA TRP A 101 -4.81 5.42 1.05
C TRP A 101 -4.36 5.46 -0.41
N SER A 102 -3.07 5.25 -0.65
CA SER A 102 -2.50 5.14 -1.99
C SER A 102 -1.19 4.38 -1.95
N PHE A 103 -0.84 3.77 -3.09
CA PHE A 103 0.52 3.30 -3.30
C PHE A 103 1.39 4.39 -3.92
N SER A 104 2.68 4.42 -3.56
CA SER A 104 3.73 5.21 -4.18
C SER A 104 4.94 4.34 -4.50
N ASN A 105 5.98 4.93 -5.13
CA ASN A 105 7.21 4.24 -5.51
C ASN A 105 6.95 2.89 -6.20
N ASN A 106 6.09 2.90 -7.24
CA ASN A 106 5.75 1.70 -8.02
C ASN A 106 5.13 0.58 -7.18
N GLY A 107 4.35 0.94 -6.17
CA GLY A 107 3.67 -0.01 -5.30
C GLY A 107 4.51 -0.59 -4.16
N THR A 108 5.70 -0.03 -3.90
CA THR A 108 6.58 -0.47 -2.79
C THR A 108 6.35 0.30 -1.50
N GLU A 109 5.54 1.35 -1.55
CA GLU A 109 5.14 2.13 -0.38
C GLU A 109 3.61 2.23 -0.33
N LEU A 110 3.06 2.17 0.86
CA LEU A 110 1.64 2.37 1.17
C LEU A 110 1.49 3.61 2.05
N ALA A 111 0.75 4.60 1.58
CA ALA A 111 0.35 5.75 2.39
C ALA A 111 -1.04 5.49 2.99
N VAL A 112 -1.15 5.59 4.30
CA VAL A 112 -2.40 5.58 5.05
C VAL A 112 -2.44 6.86 5.87
N PHE A 113 -3.55 7.60 5.86
CA PHE A 113 -3.63 8.95 6.45
C PHE A 113 -2.54 9.92 5.93
N ALA A 114 -2.11 9.76 4.69
CA ALA A 114 -1.06 10.54 4.03
C ALA A 114 0.40 10.30 4.50
N ALA A 115 0.65 9.42 5.45
CA ALA A 115 1.99 9.02 5.86
C ALA A 115 2.46 7.79 5.06
N PRO A 116 3.49 7.88 4.20
CA PRO A 116 3.97 6.73 3.45
C PRO A 116 4.84 5.82 4.31
N GLU A 117 4.58 4.52 4.23
CA GLU A 117 5.37 3.47 4.85
C GLU A 117 5.86 2.49 3.78
N LYS A 118 7.07 1.98 3.92
CA LYS A 118 7.62 0.98 3.01
C LYS A 118 6.98 -0.38 3.25
N ILE A 119 6.60 -1.04 2.17
CA ILE A 119 6.07 -2.41 2.24
C ILE A 119 7.25 -3.38 2.30
N ASN A 120 7.37 -4.09 3.42
CA ASN A 120 8.32 -5.20 3.57
C ASN A 120 7.71 -6.50 3.02
N LYS A 121 6.42 -6.71 3.26
CA LYS A 121 5.68 -7.89 2.80
C LYS A 121 4.20 -7.54 2.59
N LEU A 122 3.61 -8.04 1.51
CA LEU A 122 2.17 -8.04 1.28
C LEU A 122 1.80 -9.30 0.52
N ASP A 123 1.04 -10.16 1.15
CA ASP A 123 0.44 -11.36 0.56
C ASP A 123 -1.01 -11.55 1.06
N GLU A 124 -1.61 -12.69 0.77
CA GLU A 124 -3.01 -12.98 1.11
C GLU A 124 -3.30 -13.01 2.61
N ASN A 125 -2.29 -13.15 3.47
CA ASN A 125 -2.45 -13.36 4.90
C ASN A 125 -1.84 -12.27 5.76
N ILE A 126 -0.83 -11.56 5.26
CA ILE A 126 -0.03 -10.65 6.06
C ILE A 126 0.38 -9.40 5.28
N LEU A 127 0.28 -8.25 5.94
CA LEU A 127 0.85 -6.98 5.51
C LEU A 127 1.87 -6.54 6.56
N VAL A 128 3.11 -6.33 6.13
CA VAL A 128 4.18 -5.76 6.97
C VAL A 128 4.65 -4.48 6.32
N VAL A 129 4.50 -3.38 7.04
CA VAL A 129 4.98 -2.06 6.63
C VAL A 129 5.93 -1.49 7.68
N TYR A 130 6.80 -0.57 7.27
CA TYR A 130 7.72 0.08 8.20
C TYR A 130 8.10 1.49 7.74
N TYR A 131 8.51 2.31 8.70
CA TYR A 131 9.24 3.55 8.48
C TYR A 131 10.49 3.59 9.37
N MET A 132 11.40 4.51 9.07
CA MET A 132 12.59 4.70 9.92
C MET A 132 12.24 5.66 11.06
N ASP A 133 12.63 5.28 12.26
CA ASP A 133 12.49 6.02 13.50
C ASP A 133 13.80 5.99 14.27
N GLU A 134 13.85 6.51 15.48
CA GLU A 134 15.02 6.49 16.36
C GLU A 134 14.69 5.76 17.67
N ASN A 135 15.62 4.93 18.13
CA ASN A 135 15.51 4.31 19.44
C ASN A 135 15.87 5.31 20.56
N SER A 136 15.80 4.87 21.81
CA SER A 136 16.11 5.70 22.98
C SER A 136 17.56 6.22 23.03
N GLN A 137 18.47 5.66 22.22
CA GLN A 137 19.86 6.11 22.07
C GLN A 137 20.06 7.02 20.85
N GLY A 138 19.01 7.39 20.12
CA GLY A 138 19.07 8.19 18.90
C GLY A 138 19.64 7.43 17.70
N GLN A 139 19.59 6.11 17.70
CA GLN A 139 20.03 5.29 16.59
C GLN A 139 18.84 4.99 15.67
N PRO A 140 19.05 5.02 14.32
CA PRO A 140 17.99 4.73 13.38
C PRO A 140 17.59 3.25 13.48
N VAL A 141 16.31 3.01 13.73
CA VAL A 141 15.67 1.70 13.78
C VAL A 141 14.40 1.70 12.95
N LYS A 142 13.87 0.53 12.61
CA LYS A 142 12.57 0.45 11.94
C LYS A 142 11.46 0.44 12.97
N PHE A 143 10.45 1.28 12.77
CA PHE A 143 9.15 1.04 13.37
C PHE A 143 8.34 0.17 12.41
N ILE A 144 8.03 -1.05 12.83
CA ILE A 144 7.34 -2.05 12.02
C ILE A 144 5.91 -2.20 12.48
N ARG A 145 4.98 -2.31 11.53
CA ARG A 145 3.59 -2.69 11.76
C ARG A 145 3.28 -3.96 10.98
N THR A 146 2.72 -4.92 11.66
CA THR A 146 2.27 -6.19 11.08
C THR A 146 0.76 -6.30 11.23
N PHE A 147 0.10 -6.60 10.13
CA PHE A 147 -1.35 -6.81 10.06
C PHE A 147 -1.63 -8.20 9.52
N LYS A 148 -2.75 -8.78 9.94
CA LYS A 148 -3.29 -10.06 9.45
C LYS A 148 -4.80 -9.96 9.22
N HIS A 149 -5.36 -10.97 8.56
CA HIS A 149 -6.82 -11.16 8.41
C HIS A 149 -7.44 -11.82 9.62
#